data_40956c5a906571066f5825334ea4c4c2
#
_entry.id   40956c5a906571066f5825334ea4c4c2
#
_cell.length_a   1.000
_cell.length_b   1.000
_cell.length_c   1.000
_cell.angle_alpha   90.00
_cell.angle_beta   90.00
_cell.angle_gamma   90.00
#
_symmetry.space_group_name_H-M   'P 1'
#
loop_
_entity.id
_entity.type
_entity.pdbx_description
1 polymer ?
#
loop_
_entity_poly.entity_id
_entity_poly.type
_entity_poly.pdbx_seq_one_letter_code
_entity_poly.pdbx_strand_id
1 'polypeptide(L)'
;MKYSEYLKKVGLTVNTLLSPFITTNYASSGSRLFDGRSGNKIEAVVLHTTGNTASAQNEATNIHNNKPVGSGSSLHAVVDKDGVYECVLFKNTAYHAGNKDKNLKTLGFELVDNKPSESYDNYIKYVAWAMHQEDIVPTEKTVLFHNEIVPTSCGSFLRNKGKAQIIEDLKKYIAIAKGGGVSTNPEGKPPAIPPAKPNITQIANEVIAGKWGNDPQRSQKLATAGYDARAVQAIVNKGTSTPSKPALKSNETIAKEVLYGSWGNGQDRKNRLTKAGYNYNAIMLIVNRG
;
A
#
# COMPACT_ATOMS: atom_id res chain seq x y z
N MET A 1 -18.05 7.38 -15.58
CA MET A 1 -16.77 7.04 -16.32
C MET A 1 -16.60 5.52 -16.32
N LYS A 2 -16.05 4.93 -17.38
CA LYS A 2 -15.71 3.49 -17.38
C LYS A 2 -14.51 3.19 -16.49
N TYR A 3 -14.42 1.97 -15.97
CA TYR A 3 -13.30 1.55 -15.09
C TYR A 3 -11.92 1.79 -15.71
N SER A 4 -11.72 1.34 -16.94
CA SER A 4 -10.44 1.50 -17.64
C SER A 4 -10.05 2.96 -17.88
N GLU A 5 -11.03 3.84 -18.11
CA GLU A 5 -10.80 5.28 -18.26
C GLU A 5 -10.40 5.91 -16.93
N TYR A 6 -11.07 5.49 -15.83
CA TYR A 6 -10.72 5.95 -14.49
C TYR A 6 -9.30 5.54 -14.12
N LEU A 7 -8.94 4.26 -14.27
CA LEU A 7 -7.60 3.75 -13.96
C LEU A 7 -6.52 4.53 -14.71
N LYS A 8 -6.71 4.73 -16.01
CA LYS A 8 -5.79 5.53 -16.84
C LYS A 8 -5.68 6.97 -16.34
N LYS A 9 -6.82 7.59 -16.00
CA LYS A 9 -6.88 9.01 -15.59
C LYS A 9 -6.17 9.24 -14.25
N VAL A 10 -6.25 8.30 -13.32
CA VAL A 10 -5.61 8.40 -11.99
C VAL A 10 -4.24 7.73 -11.92
N GLY A 11 -3.78 7.08 -13.01
CA GLY A 11 -2.49 6.38 -13.06
C GLY A 11 -2.43 5.20 -12.09
N LEU A 12 -3.49 4.36 -12.03
CA LEU A 12 -3.55 3.21 -11.14
C LEU A 12 -3.42 1.90 -11.90
N THR A 13 -2.48 1.05 -11.50
CA THR A 13 -2.33 -0.32 -12.02
C THR A 13 -3.17 -1.28 -11.19
N VAL A 14 -3.95 -2.13 -11.84
CA VAL A 14 -4.77 -3.16 -11.19
C VAL A 14 -4.47 -4.52 -11.79
N ASN A 15 -4.20 -5.50 -10.94
CA ASN A 15 -4.00 -6.90 -11.25
C ASN A 15 -5.15 -7.70 -10.66
N THR A 16 -5.60 -8.73 -11.38
CA THR A 16 -6.70 -9.59 -10.92
C THR A 16 -6.15 -10.96 -10.55
N LEU A 17 -6.29 -11.34 -9.29
CA LEU A 17 -5.87 -12.62 -8.73
C LEU A 17 -6.98 -13.18 -7.83
N LEU A 18 -8.10 -13.52 -8.46
CA LEU A 18 -9.31 -13.96 -7.74
C LEU A 18 -9.10 -15.28 -7.03
N SER A 19 -9.57 -15.37 -5.78
CA SER A 19 -9.54 -16.61 -4.99
C SER A 19 -10.49 -17.64 -5.60
N PRO A 20 -10.03 -18.89 -5.84
CA PRO A 20 -10.87 -19.96 -6.33
C PRO A 20 -11.71 -20.64 -5.22
N PHE A 21 -11.48 -20.30 -3.95
CA PHE A 21 -12.12 -20.96 -2.80
C PHE A 21 -13.44 -20.32 -2.42
N ILE A 22 -14.40 -20.38 -3.34
CA ILE A 22 -15.77 -19.86 -3.13
C ILE A 22 -16.68 -20.96 -2.57
N THR A 23 -17.62 -20.58 -1.72
CA THR A 23 -18.66 -21.46 -1.19
C THR A 23 -20.04 -20.85 -1.34
N THR A 24 -21.06 -21.69 -1.44
CA THR A 24 -22.48 -21.31 -1.35
C THR A 24 -23.02 -21.37 0.08
N ASN A 25 -22.23 -21.93 1.01
CA ASN A 25 -22.60 -22.00 2.43
C ASN A 25 -21.64 -21.17 3.28
N TYR A 26 -22.11 -20.05 3.84
CA TYR A 26 -21.31 -19.14 4.65
C TYR A 26 -20.64 -19.84 5.87
N ALA A 27 -21.26 -20.85 6.44
CA ALA A 27 -20.74 -21.57 7.59
C ALA A 27 -19.80 -22.73 7.21
N SER A 28 -19.53 -22.98 5.92
CA SER A 28 -18.66 -24.08 5.51
C SER A 28 -17.24 -23.86 6.01
N SER A 29 -16.73 -24.88 6.69
CA SER A 29 -15.32 -24.96 7.09
C SER A 29 -14.44 -24.94 5.84
N GLY A 30 -13.37 -24.19 5.87
CA GLY A 30 -12.41 -24.15 4.79
C GLY A 30 -12.71 -23.18 3.65
N SER A 31 -13.71 -22.32 3.78
CA SER A 31 -14.09 -21.31 2.80
C SER A 31 -13.44 -19.96 3.10
N ARG A 32 -12.98 -19.24 2.06
CA ARG A 32 -12.43 -17.88 2.21
C ARG A 32 -13.39 -16.80 1.74
N LEU A 33 -14.42 -17.18 1.04
CA LEU A 33 -15.42 -16.24 0.54
C LEU A 33 -16.75 -16.98 0.30
N PHE A 34 -17.82 -16.22 0.30
CA PHE A 34 -19.17 -16.72 0.06
C PHE A 34 -19.70 -16.21 -1.30
N ASP A 35 -20.34 -17.08 -2.07
CA ASP A 35 -20.92 -16.69 -3.35
C ASP A 35 -22.15 -15.80 -3.16
N GLY A 36 -22.08 -14.59 -3.72
CA GLY A 36 -23.08 -13.57 -3.51
C GLY A 36 -23.04 -12.93 -2.13
N ARG A 37 -24.16 -12.28 -1.75
CA ARG A 37 -24.32 -11.50 -0.51
C ARG A 37 -25.62 -11.80 0.23
N SER A 38 -26.21 -12.97 -0.01
CA SER A 38 -27.51 -13.38 0.61
C SER A 38 -28.60 -12.29 0.50
N GLY A 39 -28.68 -11.59 -0.62
CA GLY A 39 -29.64 -10.51 -0.86
C GLY A 39 -29.28 -9.16 -0.22
N ASN A 40 -28.15 -9.06 0.48
CA ASN A 40 -27.72 -7.79 1.07
C ASN A 40 -27.09 -6.88 0.02
N LYS A 41 -27.35 -5.58 0.16
CA LYS A 41 -26.63 -4.52 -0.55
C LYS A 41 -25.29 -4.23 0.13
N ILE A 42 -24.36 -3.69 -0.63
CA ILE A 42 -23.12 -3.15 -0.09
C ILE A 42 -23.42 -1.76 0.45
N GLU A 43 -23.19 -1.55 1.76
CA GLU A 43 -23.55 -0.33 2.47
C GLU A 43 -22.34 0.51 2.85
N ALA A 44 -21.16 -0.11 2.97
CA ALA A 44 -19.97 0.54 3.46
C ALA A 44 -18.67 -0.15 2.98
N VAL A 45 -17.54 0.50 3.21
CA VAL A 45 -16.20 -0.09 3.08
C VAL A 45 -15.55 -0.22 4.45
N VAL A 46 -14.76 -1.28 4.64
CA VAL A 46 -13.93 -1.49 5.83
C VAL A 46 -12.46 -1.40 5.42
N LEU A 47 -11.75 -0.52 6.08
CA LEU A 47 -10.35 -0.22 5.81
C LEU A 47 -9.45 -1.03 6.75
N HIS A 48 -8.48 -1.76 6.15
CA HIS A 48 -7.54 -2.63 6.84
C HIS A 48 -6.09 -2.27 6.53
N THR A 49 -5.17 -2.76 7.37
CA THR A 49 -3.74 -2.85 7.05
C THR A 49 -3.23 -4.25 7.37
N THR A 50 -2.22 -4.72 6.60
CA THR A 50 -1.74 -6.13 6.65
C THR A 50 -1.11 -6.53 7.99
N GLY A 51 -0.59 -5.59 8.78
CA GLY A 51 0.13 -5.89 10.01
C GLY A 51 1.47 -6.60 9.79
N ASN A 52 1.95 -6.66 8.55
CA ASN A 52 3.22 -7.29 8.16
C ASN A 52 3.91 -6.52 7.02
N THR A 53 5.07 -6.99 6.57
CA THR A 53 5.89 -6.33 5.53
C THR A 53 5.80 -6.99 4.15
N ALA A 54 4.83 -7.88 3.92
CA ALA A 54 4.62 -8.51 2.62
C ALA A 54 4.14 -7.50 1.57
N SER A 55 4.40 -7.75 0.28
CA SER A 55 3.83 -6.96 -0.81
C SER A 55 2.37 -7.31 -1.03
N ALA A 56 1.62 -6.43 -1.71
CA ALA A 56 0.24 -6.70 -2.08
C ALA A 56 0.12 -7.96 -2.96
N GLN A 57 1.10 -8.21 -3.83
CA GLN A 57 1.16 -9.43 -4.62
C GLN A 57 1.26 -10.68 -3.75
N ASN A 58 2.13 -10.67 -2.73
CA ASN A 58 2.31 -11.82 -1.86
C ASN A 58 1.06 -12.09 -1.02
N GLU A 59 0.43 -11.04 -0.47
CA GLU A 59 -0.82 -11.17 0.26
C GLU A 59 -1.96 -11.71 -0.63
N ALA A 60 -2.12 -11.15 -1.83
CA ALA A 60 -3.10 -11.62 -2.81
C ALA A 60 -2.84 -13.08 -3.23
N THR A 61 -1.57 -13.45 -3.45
CA THR A 61 -1.17 -14.83 -3.77
C THR A 61 -1.50 -15.78 -2.62
N ASN A 62 -1.32 -15.33 -1.39
CA ASN A 62 -1.70 -16.09 -0.20
C ASN A 62 -3.22 -16.31 -0.14
N ILE A 63 -4.03 -15.28 -0.40
CA ILE A 63 -5.50 -15.39 -0.50
C ILE A 63 -5.90 -16.33 -1.65
N HIS A 64 -5.21 -16.26 -2.78
CA HIS A 64 -5.49 -17.09 -3.98
C HIS A 64 -5.13 -18.56 -3.75
N ASN A 65 -3.94 -18.86 -3.24
CA ASN A 65 -3.37 -20.22 -3.22
C ASN A 65 -3.67 -21.01 -1.95
N ASN A 66 -3.87 -20.34 -0.82
CA ASN A 66 -4.02 -21.06 0.44
C ASN A 66 -5.46 -21.55 0.62
N LYS A 67 -5.60 -22.87 0.71
CA LYS A 67 -6.80 -23.47 1.29
C LYS A 67 -6.91 -22.95 2.72
N PRO A 68 -8.06 -22.42 3.13
CA PRO A 68 -8.24 -21.96 4.48
C PRO A 68 -8.10 -23.15 5.45
N VAL A 69 -7.09 -23.02 6.31
CA VAL A 69 -6.97 -23.87 7.51
C VAL A 69 -7.33 -22.94 8.67
N GLY A 70 -8.43 -23.20 9.33
CA GLY A 70 -8.94 -22.35 10.42
C GLY A 70 -9.76 -21.14 9.93
N SER A 71 -9.57 -19.98 10.53
CA SER A 71 -10.28 -18.74 10.21
C SER A 71 -9.80 -18.13 8.88
N GLY A 72 -10.21 -18.70 7.76
CA GLY A 72 -9.84 -18.18 6.43
C GLY A 72 -10.36 -16.76 6.23
N SER A 73 -9.49 -15.75 6.39
CA SER A 73 -9.79 -14.38 6.01
C SER A 73 -9.56 -14.16 4.51
N SER A 74 -10.32 -13.27 3.92
CA SER A 74 -10.14 -12.80 2.56
C SER A 74 -10.54 -11.33 2.45
N LEU A 75 -10.06 -10.65 1.42
CA LEU A 75 -10.35 -9.24 1.15
C LEU A 75 -10.72 -9.07 -0.32
N HIS A 76 -11.42 -7.99 -0.64
CA HIS A 76 -11.77 -7.69 -2.02
C HIS A 76 -10.55 -7.25 -2.82
N ALA A 77 -9.65 -6.49 -2.20
CA ALA A 77 -8.36 -6.17 -2.79
C ALA A 77 -7.29 -5.85 -1.73
N VAL A 78 -6.04 -6.03 -2.12
CA VAL A 78 -4.83 -5.62 -1.39
C VAL A 78 -4.06 -4.62 -2.24
N VAL A 79 -3.54 -3.57 -1.62
CA VAL A 79 -2.94 -2.43 -2.33
C VAL A 79 -1.58 -2.06 -1.75
N ASP A 80 -0.62 -1.83 -2.65
CA ASP A 80 0.68 -1.24 -2.32
C ASP A 80 1.05 -0.10 -3.30
N LYS A 81 2.29 0.38 -3.21
CA LYS A 81 2.81 1.45 -4.07
C LYS A 81 2.87 1.05 -5.56
N ASP A 82 2.96 -0.23 -5.86
CA ASP A 82 3.11 -0.76 -7.22
C ASP A 82 1.74 -1.04 -7.88
N GLY A 83 0.67 -1.08 -7.09
CA GLY A 83 -0.70 -1.19 -7.58
C GLY A 83 -1.66 -1.94 -6.67
N VAL A 84 -2.71 -2.45 -7.28
CA VAL A 84 -3.82 -3.16 -6.65
C VAL A 84 -3.83 -4.60 -7.10
N TYR A 85 -4.16 -5.51 -6.20
CA TYR A 85 -4.46 -6.91 -6.48
C TYR A 85 -5.88 -7.23 -6.04
N GLU A 86 -6.78 -7.44 -7.02
CA GLU A 86 -8.17 -7.83 -6.78
C GLU A 86 -8.24 -9.32 -6.44
N CYS A 87 -8.81 -9.67 -5.29
CA CYS A 87 -8.84 -11.03 -4.76
C CYS A 87 -10.25 -11.63 -4.72
N VAL A 88 -11.27 -10.81 -4.49
CA VAL A 88 -12.68 -11.22 -4.42
C VAL A 88 -13.53 -10.21 -5.18
N LEU A 89 -14.42 -10.69 -6.06
CA LEU A 89 -15.36 -9.82 -6.78
C LEU A 89 -16.32 -9.16 -5.81
N PHE A 90 -16.72 -7.92 -6.04
CA PHE A 90 -17.62 -7.16 -5.15
C PHE A 90 -18.99 -7.83 -4.97
N LYS A 91 -19.49 -8.56 -5.99
CA LYS A 91 -20.73 -9.34 -5.88
C LYS A 91 -20.65 -10.48 -4.86
N ASN A 92 -19.46 -10.90 -4.46
CA ASN A 92 -19.20 -11.96 -3.50
C ASN A 92 -18.86 -11.40 -2.12
N THR A 93 -18.99 -12.21 -1.09
CA THR A 93 -18.69 -11.83 0.29
C THR A 93 -17.29 -12.29 0.68
N ALA A 94 -16.39 -11.36 0.94
CA ALA A 94 -15.11 -11.62 1.56
C ALA A 94 -15.25 -11.74 3.09
N TYR A 95 -14.41 -12.55 3.72
CA TYR A 95 -14.40 -12.75 5.18
C TYR A 95 -13.31 -11.89 5.82
N HIS A 96 -13.61 -10.61 6.07
CA HIS A 96 -12.62 -9.62 6.51
C HIS A 96 -12.95 -8.91 7.82
N ALA A 97 -14.23 -8.82 8.19
CA ALA A 97 -14.66 -7.94 9.27
C ALA A 97 -14.79 -8.66 10.64
N GLY A 98 -14.55 -9.97 10.70
CA GLY A 98 -14.78 -10.75 11.91
C GLY A 98 -16.25 -10.82 12.35
N ASN A 99 -17.16 -10.35 11.53
CA ASN A 99 -18.60 -10.24 11.78
C ASN A 99 -19.37 -10.58 10.50
N LYS A 100 -20.30 -11.56 10.58
CA LYS A 100 -21.03 -12.07 9.42
C LYS A 100 -21.88 -10.99 8.74
N ASP A 101 -22.65 -10.21 9.50
CA ASP A 101 -23.50 -9.16 8.94
C ASP A 101 -22.65 -8.11 8.21
N LYS A 102 -21.54 -7.70 8.81
CA LYS A 102 -20.61 -6.75 8.20
C LYS A 102 -19.93 -7.34 6.96
N ASN A 103 -19.50 -8.60 6.97
CA ASN A 103 -18.95 -9.24 5.78
C ASN A 103 -19.96 -9.22 4.60
N LEU A 104 -21.25 -9.49 4.87
CA LEU A 104 -22.30 -9.49 3.84
C LEU A 104 -22.59 -8.10 3.27
N LYS A 105 -22.42 -7.04 4.05
CA LYS A 105 -22.82 -5.66 3.74
C LYS A 105 -21.67 -4.72 3.42
N THR A 106 -20.43 -5.17 3.48
CA THR A 106 -19.27 -4.29 3.25
C THR A 106 -18.26 -4.87 2.28
N LEU A 107 -17.43 -3.97 1.72
CA LEU A 107 -16.20 -4.33 1.01
C LEU A 107 -15.01 -4.14 1.94
N GLY A 108 -14.09 -5.10 1.99
CA GLY A 108 -12.84 -5.00 2.75
C GLY A 108 -11.67 -4.76 1.84
N PHE A 109 -10.86 -3.76 2.15
CA PHE A 109 -9.66 -3.38 1.42
C PHE A 109 -8.47 -3.30 2.35
N GLU A 110 -7.34 -3.84 1.91
CA GLU A 110 -6.12 -3.90 2.70
C GLU A 110 -5.01 -3.04 2.10
N LEU A 111 -4.49 -2.12 2.90
CA LEU A 111 -3.27 -1.39 2.62
C LEU A 111 -2.09 -2.13 3.22
N VAL A 112 -1.03 -2.39 2.46
CA VAL A 112 0.17 -3.02 3.03
C VAL A 112 0.89 -2.08 4.00
N ASP A 113 1.36 -2.63 5.13
CA ASP A 113 2.13 -1.88 6.14
C ASP A 113 3.60 -1.68 5.74
N ASN A 114 4.07 -2.30 4.66
CA ASN A 114 5.37 -2.01 4.09
C ASN A 114 5.33 -0.67 3.33
N LYS A 115 5.77 0.39 4.00
CA LYS A 115 5.74 1.78 3.48
C LYS A 115 4.31 2.26 3.15
N PRO A 116 3.39 2.25 4.10
CA PRO A 116 1.98 2.55 3.85
C PRO A 116 1.77 3.98 3.33
N SER A 117 2.65 4.93 3.63
CA SER A 117 2.60 6.31 3.10
C SER A 117 2.86 6.38 1.58
N GLU A 118 3.67 5.48 1.03
CA GLU A 118 3.92 5.39 -0.42
C GLU A 118 2.75 4.71 -1.15
N SER A 119 2.02 3.84 -0.46
CA SER A 119 0.91 3.03 -0.98
C SER A 119 -0.46 3.69 -0.84
N TYR A 120 -0.58 4.68 0.06
CA TYR A 120 -1.85 5.29 0.46
C TYR A 120 -2.62 5.92 -0.70
N ASP A 121 -1.94 6.60 -1.62
CA ASP A 121 -2.61 7.25 -2.76
C ASP A 121 -3.28 6.21 -3.69
N ASN A 122 -2.59 5.11 -4.02
CA ASN A 122 -3.16 4.00 -4.77
C ASN A 122 -4.36 3.37 -4.04
N TYR A 123 -4.24 3.22 -2.72
CA TYR A 123 -5.31 2.68 -1.88
C TYR A 123 -6.58 3.53 -1.93
N ILE A 124 -6.46 4.84 -1.74
CA ILE A 124 -7.61 5.77 -1.79
C ILE A 124 -8.22 5.82 -3.19
N LYS A 125 -7.42 5.83 -4.25
CA LYS A 125 -7.92 5.76 -5.64
C LYS A 125 -8.81 4.55 -5.85
N TYR A 126 -8.36 3.37 -5.41
CA TYR A 126 -9.11 2.14 -5.61
C TYR A 126 -10.37 2.06 -4.74
N VAL A 127 -10.27 2.42 -3.46
CA VAL A 127 -11.42 2.46 -2.55
C VAL A 127 -12.48 3.46 -3.06
N ALA A 128 -12.06 4.63 -3.56
CA ALA A 128 -12.95 5.63 -4.15
C ALA A 128 -13.69 5.09 -5.39
N TRP A 129 -12.97 4.36 -6.25
CA TRP A 129 -13.62 3.68 -7.38
C TRP A 129 -14.65 2.66 -6.91
N ALA A 130 -14.31 1.81 -5.94
CA ALA A 130 -15.22 0.80 -5.39
C ALA A 130 -16.49 1.45 -4.80
N MET A 131 -16.34 2.51 -4.01
CA MET A 131 -17.47 3.25 -3.46
C MET A 131 -18.32 3.90 -4.55
N HIS A 132 -17.72 4.42 -5.62
CA HIS A 132 -18.44 4.96 -6.77
C HIS A 132 -19.23 3.90 -7.51
N GLN A 133 -18.68 2.70 -7.71
CA GLN A 133 -19.36 1.58 -8.37
C GLN A 133 -20.59 1.09 -7.61
N GLU A 134 -20.55 1.15 -6.30
CA GLU A 134 -21.61 0.67 -5.40
C GLU A 134 -22.51 1.82 -4.90
N ASP A 135 -22.42 3.01 -5.52
CA ASP A 135 -23.16 4.23 -5.15
C ASP A 135 -23.05 4.61 -3.66
N ILE A 136 -21.92 4.30 -3.04
CA ILE A 136 -21.65 4.61 -1.63
C ILE A 136 -21.07 6.03 -1.52
N VAL A 137 -21.74 6.89 -0.75
CA VAL A 137 -21.21 8.22 -0.41
C VAL A 137 -20.26 8.10 0.79
N PRO A 138 -19.01 8.61 0.72
CA PRO A 138 -18.08 8.56 1.85
C PRO A 138 -18.52 9.47 3.00
N THR A 139 -18.82 8.83 4.12
CA THR A 139 -19.25 9.45 5.38
C THR A 139 -18.64 8.69 6.57
N GLU A 140 -18.76 9.21 7.78
CA GLU A 140 -18.36 8.52 9.02
C GLU A 140 -19.03 7.13 9.19
N LYS A 141 -20.22 6.93 8.59
CA LYS A 141 -20.98 5.67 8.68
C LYS A 141 -20.65 4.67 7.59
N THR A 142 -20.10 5.12 6.47
CA THR A 142 -19.85 4.30 5.28
C THR A 142 -18.36 4.01 5.05
N VAL A 143 -17.48 4.73 5.75
CA VAL A 143 -16.02 4.48 5.82
C VAL A 143 -15.71 3.99 7.21
N LEU A 144 -15.50 2.68 7.36
CA LEU A 144 -15.30 2.02 8.65
C LEU A 144 -13.86 1.58 8.82
N PHE A 145 -13.32 1.73 10.02
CA PHE A 145 -12.10 1.04 10.42
C PHE A 145 -12.44 -0.33 11.01
N HIS A 146 -11.58 -1.33 10.84
CA HIS A 146 -11.83 -2.68 11.33
C HIS A 146 -12.08 -2.72 12.86
N ASN A 147 -11.37 -1.87 13.62
CA ASN A 147 -11.54 -1.79 15.08
C ASN A 147 -12.89 -1.19 15.54
N GLU A 148 -13.68 -0.62 14.64
CA GLU A 148 -15.05 -0.17 14.94
C GLU A 148 -16.07 -1.32 14.84
N ILE A 149 -15.64 -2.48 14.35
CA ILE A 149 -16.49 -3.68 14.20
C ILE A 149 -16.13 -4.73 15.24
N VAL A 150 -14.83 -5.02 15.40
CA VAL A 150 -14.29 -5.97 16.38
C VAL A 150 -13.00 -5.42 17.00
N PRO A 151 -12.69 -5.76 18.25
CA PRO A 151 -11.43 -5.36 18.87
C PRO A 151 -10.22 -5.88 18.07
N THR A 152 -9.40 -4.97 17.54
CA THR A 152 -8.19 -5.30 16.74
C THR A 152 -7.23 -4.12 16.68
N SER A 153 -5.94 -4.40 16.50
CA SER A 153 -4.91 -3.40 16.20
C SER A 153 -4.84 -3.04 14.70
N CYS A 154 -5.53 -3.77 13.83
CA CYS A 154 -5.57 -3.55 12.39
C CYS A 154 -5.86 -2.08 12.03
N GLY A 155 -5.19 -1.55 11.01
CA GLY A 155 -5.47 -0.21 10.47
C GLY A 155 -4.84 0.95 11.25
N SER A 156 -3.79 0.74 12.03
CA SER A 156 -3.16 1.79 12.84
C SER A 156 -2.70 2.99 12.00
N PHE A 157 -2.08 2.77 10.84
CA PHE A 157 -1.67 3.83 9.92
C PHE A 157 -2.87 4.67 9.46
N LEU A 158 -3.96 4.00 9.07
CA LEU A 158 -5.19 4.67 8.57
C LEU A 158 -5.88 5.48 9.69
N ARG A 159 -5.94 4.93 10.92
CA ARG A 159 -6.46 5.67 12.07
C ARG A 159 -5.64 6.92 12.39
N ASN A 160 -4.31 6.83 12.31
CA ASN A 160 -3.40 7.96 12.51
C ASN A 160 -3.53 9.01 11.40
N LYS A 161 -3.90 8.60 10.19
CA LYS A 161 -4.23 9.52 9.09
C LYS A 161 -5.50 10.34 9.40
N GLY A 162 -6.43 9.75 10.13
CA GLY A 162 -7.71 10.35 10.53
C GLY A 162 -8.82 10.11 9.52
N LYS A 163 -9.99 9.67 10.01
CA LYS A 163 -11.14 9.32 9.17
C LYS A 163 -11.64 10.49 8.35
N ALA A 164 -11.70 11.70 8.92
CA ALA A 164 -12.13 12.90 8.20
C ALA A 164 -11.25 13.20 6.99
N GLN A 165 -9.92 13.07 7.11
CA GLN A 165 -9.01 13.26 5.99
C GLN A 165 -9.21 12.16 4.92
N ILE A 166 -9.38 10.91 5.32
CA ILE A 166 -9.65 9.81 4.39
C ILE A 166 -10.96 10.04 3.62
N ILE A 167 -12.01 10.50 4.28
CA ILE A 167 -13.29 10.84 3.65
C ILE A 167 -13.10 11.93 2.59
N GLU A 168 -12.34 12.97 2.87
CA GLU A 168 -12.07 14.05 1.90
C GLU A 168 -11.23 13.54 0.71
N ASP A 169 -10.22 12.70 0.96
CA ASP A 169 -9.42 12.09 -0.09
C ASP A 169 -10.27 11.18 -0.99
N LEU A 170 -11.21 10.40 -0.42
CA LEU A 170 -12.17 9.57 -1.17
C LEU A 170 -13.12 10.42 -2.03
N LYS A 171 -13.68 11.50 -1.48
CA LYS A 171 -14.56 12.43 -2.23
C LYS A 171 -13.88 12.99 -3.46
N LYS A 172 -12.60 13.36 -3.36
CA LYS A 172 -11.79 13.85 -4.47
C LYS A 172 -11.75 12.84 -5.63
N TYR A 173 -11.42 11.58 -5.35
CA TYR A 173 -11.31 10.56 -6.40
C TYR A 173 -12.68 10.07 -6.91
N ILE A 174 -13.72 10.08 -6.09
CA ILE A 174 -15.11 9.84 -6.53
C ILE A 174 -15.57 10.93 -7.50
N ALA A 175 -15.23 12.18 -7.28
CA ALA A 175 -15.54 13.26 -8.23
C ALA A 175 -14.88 13.02 -9.60
N ILE A 176 -13.66 12.52 -9.62
CA ILE A 176 -12.97 12.10 -10.85
C ILE A 176 -13.71 10.94 -11.53
N ALA A 177 -14.11 9.92 -10.76
CA ALA A 177 -14.84 8.74 -11.26
C ALA A 177 -16.20 9.12 -11.86
N LYS A 178 -16.87 10.12 -11.31
CA LYS A 178 -18.14 10.69 -11.85
C LYS A 178 -17.96 11.50 -13.14
N GLY A 179 -16.74 11.63 -13.66
CA GLY A 179 -16.48 12.41 -14.87
C GLY A 179 -16.14 13.88 -14.60
N GLY A 180 -16.11 14.30 -13.32
CA GLY A 180 -15.60 15.59 -12.90
C GLY A 180 -14.13 15.73 -13.33
N GLY A 181 -13.74 16.89 -13.87
CA GLY A 181 -12.34 17.23 -14.04
C GLY A 181 -11.71 17.31 -12.65
N VAL A 182 -10.43 16.96 -12.51
CA VAL A 182 -9.64 17.50 -11.42
C VAL A 182 -9.82 19.02 -11.53
N SER A 183 -10.34 19.67 -10.49
CA SER A 183 -10.38 21.14 -10.45
C SER A 183 -8.94 21.61 -10.58
N THR A 184 -8.51 21.85 -11.82
CA THR A 184 -7.25 22.54 -12.10
C THR A 184 -7.53 24.00 -11.78
N ASN A 185 -6.75 24.54 -10.86
CA ASN A 185 -6.65 25.98 -10.68
C ASN A 185 -6.44 26.63 -12.07
N PRO A 186 -7.03 27.83 -12.38
CA PRO A 186 -6.99 28.44 -13.71
C PRO A 186 -5.60 28.67 -14.33
N GLU A 187 -4.54 28.37 -13.62
CA GLU A 187 -3.14 28.50 -14.13
C GLU A 187 -2.57 27.27 -14.82
N GLY A 188 -3.39 26.26 -15.18
CA GLY A 188 -2.94 25.14 -16.04
C GLY A 188 -1.85 24.23 -15.45
N LYS A 189 -1.47 24.43 -14.21
CA LYS A 189 -0.61 23.54 -13.46
C LYS A 189 -1.52 22.62 -12.63
N PRO A 190 -1.36 21.26 -12.65
CA PRO A 190 -2.03 20.41 -11.70
C PRO A 190 -1.82 21.08 -10.32
N PRO A 191 -2.85 21.18 -9.43
CA PRO A 191 -2.58 21.64 -8.09
C PRO A 191 -1.43 20.77 -7.63
N ALA A 192 -0.29 21.40 -7.35
CA ALA A 192 0.77 20.69 -6.66
C ALA A 192 0.05 20.06 -5.48
N ILE A 193 -0.01 18.72 -5.44
CA ILE A 193 -0.32 18.00 -4.22
C ILE A 193 0.52 18.77 -3.21
N PRO A 194 -0.07 19.41 -2.16
CA PRO A 194 0.79 20.03 -1.15
C PRO A 194 1.76 18.92 -0.81
N PRO A 195 3.07 19.05 -1.04
CA PRO A 195 3.99 17.93 -0.95
C PRO A 195 3.70 17.31 0.38
N ALA A 196 3.38 16.01 0.40
CA ALA A 196 3.00 15.31 1.62
C ALA A 196 4.02 15.77 2.64
N LYS A 197 3.52 16.46 3.69
CA LYS A 197 4.39 17.22 4.60
C LYS A 197 5.60 16.34 4.88
N PRO A 198 6.83 16.69 4.50
CA PRO A 198 7.94 15.75 4.47
C PRO A 198 7.97 15.01 5.79
N ASN A 199 8.08 13.70 5.78
CA ASN A 199 8.10 12.96 7.04
C ASN A 199 9.31 13.39 7.86
N ILE A 200 9.26 13.21 9.15
CA ILE A 200 10.29 13.70 10.08
C ILE A 200 11.71 13.24 9.70
N THR A 201 11.85 12.06 9.02
CA THR A 201 13.13 11.54 8.53
C THR A 201 13.61 12.35 7.31
N GLN A 202 12.72 12.74 6.40
CA GLN A 202 13.07 13.60 5.27
C GLN A 202 13.51 14.99 5.77
N ILE A 203 12.80 15.54 6.75
CA ILE A 203 13.20 16.81 7.40
C ILE A 203 14.54 16.69 8.09
N ALA A 204 14.81 15.58 8.78
CA ALA A 204 16.13 15.35 9.39
C ALA A 204 17.25 15.31 8.35
N ASN A 205 17.03 14.68 7.20
CA ASN A 205 17.97 14.69 6.07
C ASN A 205 18.15 16.11 5.48
N GLU A 206 17.11 16.90 5.40
CA GLU A 206 17.21 18.31 4.99
C GLU A 206 17.95 19.18 6.01
N VAL A 207 17.79 18.91 7.30
CA VAL A 207 18.58 19.54 8.37
C VAL A 207 20.05 19.16 8.24
N ILE A 208 20.38 17.90 8.01
CA ILE A 208 21.76 17.44 7.75
C ILE A 208 22.34 18.12 6.51
N ALA A 209 21.52 18.31 5.46
CA ALA A 209 21.92 19.02 4.25
C ALA A 209 21.98 20.56 4.40
N GLY A 210 21.76 21.10 5.61
CA GLY A 210 21.87 22.54 5.92
C GLY A 210 20.69 23.41 5.44
N LYS A 211 19.62 22.83 4.87
CA LYS A 211 18.51 23.57 4.28
C LYS A 211 17.68 24.37 5.32
N TRP A 212 17.75 24.00 6.58
CA TRP A 212 16.99 24.61 7.67
C TRP A 212 17.79 25.63 8.48
N GLY A 213 19.09 25.81 8.18
CA GLY A 213 19.99 26.69 8.92
C GLY A 213 20.37 26.14 10.31
N ASN A 214 20.81 27.02 11.22
CA ASN A 214 21.30 26.67 12.54
C ASN A 214 20.33 27.06 13.66
N ASP A 215 20.47 26.44 14.85
CA ASP A 215 19.73 26.84 16.04
C ASP A 215 20.20 28.23 16.54
N PRO A 216 19.26 29.00 17.15
CA PRO A 216 17.88 28.63 17.50
C PRO A 216 16.87 28.81 16.36
N GLN A 217 17.22 29.48 15.26
CA GLN A 217 16.30 29.80 14.15
C GLN A 217 15.77 28.52 13.46
N ARG A 218 16.59 27.46 13.38
CA ARG A 218 16.18 26.17 12.84
C ARG A 218 15.02 25.59 13.62
N SER A 219 15.12 25.54 14.95
CA SER A 219 14.06 25.01 15.81
C SER A 219 12.74 25.79 15.66
N GLN A 220 12.82 27.13 15.53
CA GLN A 220 11.66 27.97 15.28
C GLN A 220 11.02 27.71 13.92
N LYS A 221 11.82 27.61 12.86
CA LYS A 221 11.34 27.27 11.49
C LYS A 221 10.66 25.91 11.46
N LEU A 222 11.25 24.91 12.11
CA LEU A 222 10.68 23.56 12.20
C LEU A 222 9.33 23.59 12.91
N ALA A 223 9.23 24.29 14.06
CA ALA A 223 7.98 24.44 14.81
C ALA A 223 6.90 25.19 13.99
N THR A 224 7.27 26.28 13.31
CA THR A 224 6.35 27.03 12.43
C THR A 224 5.88 26.18 11.26
N ALA A 225 6.73 25.31 10.71
CA ALA A 225 6.37 24.31 9.70
C ALA A 225 5.58 23.13 10.27
N GLY A 226 5.36 23.09 11.61
CA GLY A 226 4.58 22.07 12.31
C GLY A 226 5.32 20.75 12.51
N TYR A 227 6.65 20.80 12.63
CA TYR A 227 7.49 19.66 13.00
C TYR A 227 7.96 19.79 14.45
N ASP A 228 8.07 18.65 15.14
CA ASP A 228 8.72 18.60 16.44
C ASP A 228 10.25 18.70 16.24
N ALA A 229 10.82 19.84 16.56
CA ALA A 229 12.25 20.10 16.40
C ALA A 229 13.14 19.14 17.22
N ARG A 230 12.67 18.66 18.39
CA ARG A 230 13.39 17.69 19.23
C ARG A 230 13.42 16.31 18.58
N ALA A 231 12.26 15.88 18.03
CA ALA A 231 12.16 14.61 17.32
C ALA A 231 12.99 14.62 16.02
N VAL A 232 13.01 15.72 15.26
CA VAL A 232 13.90 15.91 14.11
C VAL A 232 15.36 15.82 14.56
N GLN A 233 15.76 16.53 15.61
CA GLN A 233 17.14 16.53 16.11
C GLN A 233 17.58 15.13 16.60
N ALA A 234 16.67 14.37 17.21
CA ALA A 234 16.95 12.99 17.62
C ALA A 234 17.32 12.08 16.42
N ILE A 235 16.65 12.28 15.29
CA ILE A 235 16.98 11.56 14.04
C ILE A 235 18.27 12.07 13.44
N VAL A 236 18.50 13.39 13.41
CA VAL A 236 19.77 14.00 12.97
C VAL A 236 20.94 13.43 13.76
N ASN A 237 20.81 13.35 15.10
CA ASN A 237 21.85 12.79 15.97
C ASN A 237 22.09 11.29 15.76
N LYS A 238 21.05 10.52 15.39
CA LYS A 238 21.20 9.11 14.98
C LYS A 238 21.76 8.96 13.57
N GLY A 239 21.51 9.90 12.68
CA GLY A 239 21.87 9.88 11.25
C GLY A 239 23.30 10.35 10.96
N THR A 240 24.10 10.71 11.97
CA THR A 240 25.55 10.94 11.81
C THR A 240 26.36 9.64 11.68
N SER A 241 25.72 8.47 11.73
CA SER A 241 26.26 7.26 11.16
C SER A 241 25.96 7.26 9.66
N THR A 242 26.98 7.33 8.83
CA THR A 242 27.06 7.27 7.37
C THR A 242 25.86 6.56 6.73
N PRO A 243 25.29 7.07 5.59
CA PRO A 243 24.27 6.33 4.87
C PRO A 243 24.83 4.98 4.47
N SER A 244 24.37 3.92 5.11
CA SER A 244 24.71 2.57 4.68
C SER A 244 24.11 2.40 3.28
N LYS A 245 25.00 2.24 2.28
CA LYS A 245 24.71 1.67 0.97
C LYS A 245 23.66 0.56 1.18
N PRO A 246 22.59 0.46 0.36
CA PRO A 246 21.62 -0.62 0.47
C PRO A 246 22.36 -1.93 0.67
N ALA A 247 21.97 -2.73 1.66
CA ALA A 247 22.65 -3.99 1.96
C ALA A 247 22.63 -4.83 0.67
N LEU A 248 23.83 -5.18 0.18
CA LEU A 248 23.97 -6.02 -0.99
C LEU A 248 23.29 -7.37 -0.71
N LYS A 249 22.58 -7.92 -1.70
CA LYS A 249 22.08 -9.29 -1.62
C LYS A 249 23.22 -10.26 -1.34
N SER A 250 22.95 -11.41 -0.72
CA SER A 250 23.99 -12.40 -0.47
C SER A 250 24.62 -12.90 -1.78
N ASN A 251 25.87 -13.32 -1.74
CA ASN A 251 26.58 -13.86 -2.90
C ASN A 251 25.84 -15.08 -3.49
N GLU A 252 25.18 -15.89 -2.65
CA GLU A 252 24.38 -17.05 -3.06
C GLU A 252 23.16 -16.61 -3.87
N THR A 253 22.49 -15.53 -3.44
CA THR A 253 21.34 -14.97 -4.18
C THR A 253 21.78 -14.45 -5.54
N ILE A 254 22.90 -13.74 -5.60
CA ILE A 254 23.44 -13.20 -6.86
C ILE A 254 23.97 -14.34 -7.75
N ALA A 255 24.56 -15.39 -7.19
CA ALA A 255 24.98 -16.56 -7.97
C ALA A 255 23.79 -17.25 -8.67
N LYS A 256 22.64 -17.37 -7.99
CA LYS A 256 21.40 -17.86 -8.63
C LYS A 256 20.93 -16.92 -9.75
N GLU A 257 20.94 -15.61 -9.54
CA GLU A 257 20.59 -14.64 -10.59
C GLU A 257 21.54 -14.71 -11.79
N VAL A 258 22.83 -15.00 -11.57
CA VAL A 258 23.83 -15.24 -12.63
C VAL A 258 23.48 -16.49 -13.43
N LEU A 259 23.12 -17.59 -12.76
CA LEU A 259 22.70 -18.84 -13.41
C LEU A 259 21.43 -18.64 -14.26
N TYR A 260 20.50 -17.79 -13.80
CA TYR A 260 19.30 -17.41 -14.56
C TYR A 260 19.54 -16.36 -15.67
N GLY A 261 20.80 -15.96 -15.91
CA GLY A 261 21.18 -15.02 -16.98
C GLY A 261 20.90 -13.54 -16.69
N SER A 262 20.43 -13.18 -15.50
CA SER A 262 20.05 -11.79 -15.14
C SER A 262 21.20 -10.80 -15.18
N TRP A 263 22.46 -11.27 -15.15
CA TRP A 263 23.67 -10.44 -15.09
C TRP A 263 24.48 -10.43 -16.40
N GLY A 264 23.94 -10.97 -17.50
CA GLY A 264 24.63 -11.08 -18.78
C GLY A 264 25.77 -12.11 -18.78
N ASN A 265 26.71 -12.02 -19.73
CA ASN A 265 27.77 -13.01 -19.90
C ASN A 265 29.18 -12.38 -19.98
N GLY A 266 30.22 -13.17 -19.67
CA GLY A 266 31.61 -12.78 -19.88
C GLY A 266 32.00 -11.46 -19.21
N GLN A 267 32.62 -10.57 -19.95
CA GLN A 267 33.10 -9.27 -19.45
C GLN A 267 31.95 -8.33 -19.04
N ASP A 268 30.80 -8.39 -19.72
CA ASP A 268 29.62 -7.60 -19.36
C ASP A 268 29.11 -7.96 -17.95
N ARG A 269 28.99 -9.24 -17.66
CA ARG A 269 28.68 -9.75 -16.30
C ARG A 269 29.64 -9.22 -15.25
N LYS A 270 30.94 -9.30 -15.52
CA LYS A 270 31.96 -8.80 -14.60
C LYS A 270 31.78 -7.32 -14.31
N ASN A 271 31.55 -6.52 -15.35
CA ASN A 271 31.38 -5.08 -15.25
C ASN A 271 30.11 -4.72 -14.43
N ARG A 272 28.99 -5.38 -14.71
CA ARG A 272 27.71 -5.13 -14.00
C ARG A 272 27.81 -5.50 -12.51
N LEU A 273 28.34 -6.68 -12.20
CA LEU A 273 28.52 -7.12 -10.81
C LEU A 273 29.45 -6.18 -10.04
N THR A 274 30.60 -5.82 -10.63
CA THR A 274 31.55 -4.89 -10.01
C THR A 274 30.95 -3.50 -9.82
N LYS A 275 30.22 -2.96 -10.81
CA LYS A 275 29.53 -1.67 -10.72
C LYS A 275 28.46 -1.67 -9.64
N ALA A 276 27.75 -2.79 -9.45
CA ALA A 276 26.77 -2.99 -8.39
C ALA A 276 27.41 -3.17 -6.99
N GLY A 277 28.73 -3.31 -6.92
CA GLY A 277 29.49 -3.43 -5.67
C GLY A 277 29.71 -4.87 -5.19
N TYR A 278 29.48 -5.85 -6.06
CA TYR A 278 29.73 -7.26 -5.76
C TYR A 278 31.14 -7.70 -6.11
N ASN A 279 31.65 -8.67 -5.35
CA ASN A 279 32.91 -9.35 -5.70
C ASN A 279 32.63 -10.41 -6.77
N TYR A 280 32.97 -10.12 -8.03
CA TYR A 280 32.79 -11.01 -9.15
C TYR A 280 33.36 -12.42 -8.92
N ASN A 281 34.59 -12.49 -8.41
CA ASN A 281 35.27 -13.77 -8.21
C ASN A 281 34.60 -14.63 -7.14
N ALA A 282 34.14 -14.00 -6.05
CA ALA A 282 33.41 -14.70 -4.99
C ALA A 282 32.08 -15.29 -5.50
N ILE A 283 31.34 -14.52 -6.33
CA ILE A 283 30.09 -14.99 -6.93
C ILE A 283 30.35 -16.12 -7.94
N MET A 284 31.36 -15.97 -8.82
CA MET A 284 31.67 -17.00 -9.80
C MET A 284 32.20 -18.29 -9.17
N LEU A 285 32.81 -18.21 -7.98
CA LEU A 285 33.20 -19.40 -7.21
C LEU A 285 31.96 -20.22 -6.79
N ILE A 286 30.86 -19.56 -6.45
CA ILE A 286 29.59 -20.23 -6.09
C ILE A 286 28.90 -20.77 -7.35
N VAL A 287 28.83 -19.98 -8.42
CA VAL A 287 28.25 -20.37 -9.71
C VAL A 287 28.92 -21.64 -10.28
N ASN A 288 30.23 -21.77 -10.14
CA ASN A 288 31.01 -22.90 -10.68
C ASN A 288 31.03 -24.15 -9.76
N ARG A 289 30.45 -24.06 -8.55
CA ARG A 289 30.35 -25.19 -7.60
C ARG A 289 28.99 -25.90 -7.64
N GLY A 290 27.97 -25.30 -8.26
CA GLY A 290 26.64 -25.88 -8.43
C GLY A 290 26.37 -26.26 -9.88
#